data_8c5fa5b53b89c9977fe969f9bdfd678d
#
_entry.id   8c5fa5b53b89c9977fe969f9bdfd678d
#
_cell.length_a   1.000
_cell.length_b   1.000
_cell.length_c   1.000
_cell.angle_alpha   90.00
_cell.angle_beta   90.00
_cell.angle_gamma   90.00
#
_symmetry.space_group_name_H-M   'P 1'
#
loop_
_entity.id
_entity.type
_entity.pdbx_description
1 polymer ?
#
loop_
_entity_poly.entity_id
_entity_poly.type
_entity_poly.pdbx_seq_one_letter_code
_entity_poly.pdbx_strand_id
1 'polypeptide(L)'
;MNETIEKFGYPNSLLGDYRHWVVLPGPGQITAGCMVLACKEEAVRLPDVSADAHGELPRVTGDLEAALGGSFSPDKINYILLMMVDKYVHWHVIPRYQSPREMGGVSFEDSGWPRYPTLTDAAALSDGEFLELRDLLRANWPAA
;
A
#
# COMPACT_ATOMS: atom_id res chain seq x y z
N MET A 1 -4.14 -13.31 -12.12
CA MET A 1 -3.60 -12.90 -10.81
C MET A 1 -4.18 -13.77 -9.71
N ASN A 2 -3.50 -13.90 -8.57
CA ASN A 2 -4.05 -14.68 -7.46
C ASN A 2 -5.23 -13.95 -6.81
N GLU A 3 -6.03 -14.70 -6.03
CA GLU A 3 -7.27 -14.17 -5.45
C GLU A 3 -7.05 -13.03 -4.43
N THR A 4 -5.90 -12.98 -3.75
CA THR A 4 -5.57 -11.88 -2.85
C THR A 4 -5.44 -10.57 -3.62
N ILE A 5 -4.74 -10.60 -4.75
CA ILE A 5 -4.56 -9.42 -5.62
C ILE A 5 -5.91 -8.99 -6.19
N GLU A 6 -6.73 -9.93 -6.66
CA GLU A 6 -8.04 -9.62 -7.22
C GLU A 6 -8.98 -8.98 -6.18
N LYS A 7 -8.93 -9.45 -4.94
CA LYS A 7 -9.73 -8.91 -3.86
C LYS A 7 -9.45 -7.42 -3.59
N PHE A 8 -8.21 -6.98 -3.79
CA PHE A 8 -7.83 -5.56 -3.62
C PHE A 8 -8.11 -4.70 -4.84
N GLY A 9 -8.90 -5.20 -5.79
CA GLY A 9 -9.45 -4.42 -6.90
C GLY A 9 -8.65 -4.44 -8.20
N TYR A 10 -7.67 -5.34 -8.31
CA TYR A 10 -6.92 -5.51 -9.56
C TYR A 10 -7.86 -5.85 -10.73
N PRO A 11 -7.67 -5.30 -11.92
CA PRO A 11 -6.61 -4.36 -12.32
C PRO A 11 -6.95 -2.87 -12.15
N ASN A 12 -8.20 -2.54 -11.83
CA ASN A 12 -8.68 -1.15 -11.80
C ASN A 12 -7.96 -0.29 -10.74
N SER A 13 -7.56 -0.89 -9.62
CA SER A 13 -6.87 -0.20 -8.54
C SER A 13 -5.35 -0.16 -8.69
N LEU A 14 -4.79 -0.76 -9.73
CA LEU A 14 -3.35 -0.96 -9.90
C LEU A 14 -2.56 0.36 -9.83
N LEU A 15 -1.54 0.41 -8.97
CA LEU A 15 -0.59 1.51 -8.87
C LEU A 15 0.75 1.17 -9.52
N GLY A 16 1.31 0.02 -9.22
CA GLY A 16 2.55 -0.46 -9.80
C GLY A 16 2.46 -1.92 -10.18
N ASP A 17 2.99 -2.27 -11.35
CA ASP A 17 3.01 -3.64 -11.87
C ASP A 17 4.45 -4.03 -12.17
N TYR A 18 4.94 -5.03 -11.44
CA TYR A 18 6.30 -5.52 -11.54
C TYR A 18 6.30 -6.99 -11.93
N ARG A 19 7.48 -7.55 -12.15
CA ARG A 19 7.56 -8.97 -12.56
C ARG A 19 6.96 -9.91 -11.50
N HIS A 20 7.24 -9.64 -10.22
CA HIS A 20 6.83 -10.52 -9.11
C HIS A 20 5.84 -9.89 -8.15
N TRP A 21 5.60 -8.59 -8.24
CA TRP A 21 4.78 -7.84 -7.29
C TRP A 21 3.82 -6.90 -7.99
N VAL A 22 2.70 -6.62 -7.33
CA VAL A 22 1.83 -5.50 -7.68
C VAL A 22 1.64 -4.62 -6.45
N VAL A 23 1.37 -3.34 -6.68
CA VAL A 23 1.03 -2.40 -5.60
C VAL A 23 -0.34 -1.82 -5.88
N LEU A 24 -1.18 -1.82 -4.87
CA LEU A 24 -2.58 -1.41 -4.93
C LEU A 24 -2.88 -0.50 -3.73
N PRO A 25 -3.80 0.49 -3.83
CA PRO A 25 -4.21 1.22 -2.65
C PRO A 25 -4.89 0.31 -1.65
N GLY A 26 -4.68 0.53 -0.37
CA GLY A 26 -5.42 -0.15 0.68
C GLY A 26 -6.89 0.29 0.70
N PRO A 27 -7.85 -0.63 0.80
CA PRO A 27 -9.28 -0.26 0.83
C PRO A 27 -9.65 0.49 2.10
N GLY A 28 -8.95 0.23 3.21
CA GLY A 28 -9.05 1.00 4.43
C GLY A 28 -7.81 1.86 4.62
N GLN A 29 -8.01 3.15 4.89
CA GLN A 29 -6.91 4.10 5.07
C GLN A 29 -6.76 4.40 6.55
N ILE A 30 -5.81 3.71 7.21
CA ILE A 30 -5.45 3.98 8.62
C ILE A 30 -4.81 5.35 8.70
N THR A 31 -3.94 5.64 7.76
CA THR A 31 -3.31 6.93 7.51
C THR A 31 -3.38 7.22 6.02
N ALA A 32 -3.01 8.41 5.60
CA ALA A 32 -3.05 8.77 4.18
C ALA A 32 -2.04 7.95 3.36
N GLY A 33 -2.51 7.30 2.30
CA GLY A 33 -1.63 6.61 1.36
C GLY A 33 -1.33 5.15 1.69
N CYS A 34 -2.10 4.51 2.58
CA CYS A 34 -1.95 3.07 2.82
C CYS A 34 -2.08 2.27 1.53
N MET A 35 -1.20 1.30 1.36
CA MET A 35 -1.15 0.44 0.18
C MET A 35 -1.03 -1.02 0.55
N VAL A 36 -1.28 -1.87 -0.43
CA VAL A 36 -0.99 -3.31 -0.36
C VAL A 36 0.09 -3.62 -1.39
N LEU A 37 1.18 -4.20 -0.93
CA LEU A 37 2.27 -4.71 -1.76
C LEU A 37 2.14 -6.22 -1.83
N ALA A 38 1.60 -6.74 -2.92
CA ALA A 38 1.18 -8.13 -3.04
C ALA A 38 2.07 -8.92 -3.99
N CYS A 39 2.48 -10.12 -3.55
CA CYS A 39 3.25 -11.03 -4.36
C CYS A 39 2.35 -11.70 -5.41
N LYS A 40 2.82 -11.81 -6.65
CA LYS A 40 2.12 -12.52 -7.73
C LYS A 40 2.17 -14.04 -7.55
N GLU A 41 3.15 -14.53 -6.79
CA GLU A 41 3.29 -15.97 -6.52
C GLU A 41 2.21 -16.43 -5.53
N GLU A 42 1.80 -17.69 -5.65
CA GLU A 42 0.83 -18.28 -4.71
C GLU A 42 1.53 -18.85 -3.48
N ALA A 43 2.36 -18.04 -2.85
CA ALA A 43 3.06 -18.39 -1.61
C ALA A 43 2.25 -17.91 -0.40
N VAL A 44 2.10 -18.78 0.60
CA VAL A 44 1.35 -18.47 1.85
C VAL A 44 2.28 -18.18 3.02
N ARG A 45 3.59 -18.40 2.86
CA ARG A 45 4.61 -18.15 3.87
C ARG A 45 5.75 -17.35 3.25
N LEU A 46 6.34 -16.47 4.03
CA LEU A 46 7.44 -15.64 3.54
C LEU A 46 8.63 -16.44 2.98
N PRO A 47 9.08 -17.54 3.61
CA PRO A 47 10.19 -18.30 3.06
C PRO A 47 9.88 -19.04 1.76
N ASP A 48 8.60 -19.14 1.38
CA ASP A 48 8.20 -19.81 0.14
C ASP A 48 8.18 -18.86 -1.07
N VAL A 49 8.36 -17.57 -0.83
CA VAL A 49 8.51 -16.57 -1.91
C VAL A 49 9.88 -16.74 -2.56
N SER A 50 9.94 -16.71 -3.89
CA SER A 50 11.18 -16.94 -4.63
C SER A 50 12.25 -15.91 -4.32
N ALA A 51 13.52 -16.30 -4.48
CA ALA A 51 14.64 -15.38 -4.32
C ALA A 51 14.56 -14.20 -5.31
N ASP A 52 14.07 -14.45 -6.53
CA ASP A 52 13.90 -13.39 -7.54
C ASP A 52 12.85 -12.37 -7.10
N ALA A 53 11.74 -12.82 -6.51
CA ALA A 53 10.73 -11.92 -5.97
C ALA A 53 11.29 -11.08 -4.81
N HIS A 54 12.00 -11.69 -3.88
CA HIS A 54 12.69 -10.95 -2.81
C HIS A 54 13.69 -9.94 -3.38
N GLY A 55 14.42 -10.31 -4.42
CA GLY A 55 15.41 -9.44 -5.07
C GLY A 55 14.82 -8.23 -5.78
N GLU A 56 13.54 -8.28 -6.12
CA GLU A 56 12.84 -7.16 -6.77
C GLU A 56 12.35 -6.10 -5.76
N LEU A 57 12.21 -6.45 -4.49
CA LEU A 57 11.67 -5.55 -3.46
C LEU A 57 12.35 -4.19 -3.36
N PRO A 58 13.69 -4.06 -3.45
CA PRO A 58 14.32 -2.74 -3.41
C PRO A 58 13.81 -1.79 -4.50
N ARG A 59 13.57 -2.28 -5.70
CA ARG A 59 13.00 -1.48 -6.79
C ARG A 59 11.55 -1.09 -6.51
N VAL A 60 10.74 -2.07 -6.13
CA VAL A 60 9.31 -1.85 -5.87
C VAL A 60 9.11 -0.88 -4.73
N THR A 61 9.79 -1.10 -3.61
CA THR A 61 9.68 -0.23 -2.42
C THR A 61 10.26 1.15 -2.69
N GLY A 62 11.33 1.25 -3.49
CA GLY A 62 11.89 2.53 -3.91
C GLY A 62 10.87 3.38 -4.68
N ASP A 63 10.19 2.78 -5.65
CA ASP A 63 9.15 3.45 -6.44
C ASP A 63 7.94 3.84 -5.57
N LEU A 64 7.51 2.91 -4.71
CA LEU A 64 6.40 3.12 -3.79
C LEU A 64 6.67 4.29 -2.84
N GLU A 65 7.86 4.34 -2.26
CA GLU A 65 8.23 5.41 -1.33
C GLU A 65 8.41 6.76 -2.04
N ALA A 66 8.88 6.75 -3.29
CA ALA A 66 8.94 7.96 -4.11
C ALA A 66 7.54 8.51 -4.39
N ALA A 67 6.58 7.64 -4.72
CA ALA A 67 5.20 8.03 -4.94
C ALA A 67 4.55 8.60 -3.68
N LEU A 68 4.78 7.98 -2.52
CA LEU A 68 4.32 8.49 -1.23
C LEU A 68 4.95 9.84 -0.89
N GLY A 69 6.24 9.98 -1.15
CA GLY A 69 6.95 11.25 -0.93
C GLY A 69 6.35 12.40 -1.72
N GLY A 70 6.04 12.17 -3.00
CA GLY A 70 5.41 13.18 -3.86
C GLY A 70 3.94 13.45 -3.56
N SER A 71 3.22 12.47 -2.99
CA SER A 71 1.79 12.60 -2.71
C SER A 71 1.50 13.16 -1.33
N PHE A 72 2.18 12.67 -0.28
CA PHE A 72 1.84 12.97 1.12
C PHE A 72 3.03 13.31 2.00
N SER A 73 4.24 13.10 1.54
CA SER A 73 5.47 13.38 2.31
C SER A 73 5.45 12.75 3.72
N PRO A 74 5.34 11.42 3.84
CA PRO A 74 5.31 10.77 5.15
C PRO A 74 6.64 10.92 5.91
N ASP A 75 6.56 10.94 7.25
CA ASP A 75 7.74 10.97 8.12
C ASP A 75 8.41 9.60 8.22
N LYS A 76 7.61 8.53 8.23
CA LYS A 76 8.07 7.13 8.26
C LYS A 76 7.14 6.27 7.42
N ILE A 77 7.59 5.07 7.07
CA ILE A 77 6.77 4.07 6.37
C ILE A 77 6.96 2.74 7.07
N ASN A 78 5.85 2.12 7.47
CA ASN A 78 5.85 0.78 8.05
C ASN A 78 5.39 -0.25 7.02
N TYR A 79 6.02 -1.43 7.05
CA TYR A 79 5.62 -2.59 6.27
C TYR A 79 5.24 -3.71 7.23
N ILE A 80 4.00 -4.19 7.16
CA ILE A 80 3.47 -5.19 8.07
C ILE A 80 2.97 -6.39 7.29
N LEU A 81 3.41 -7.58 7.69
CA LEU A 81 3.04 -8.84 7.08
C LEU A 81 2.10 -9.58 8.03
N LEU A 82 0.85 -9.80 7.64
CA LEU A 82 -0.16 -10.45 8.50
C LEU A 82 -0.67 -11.78 7.91
N MET A 83 -1.10 -11.80 6.66
CA MET A 83 -1.66 -12.98 5.97
C MET A 83 -2.71 -13.75 6.79
N MET A 84 -3.63 -13.03 7.42
CA MET A 84 -4.66 -13.64 8.26
C MET A 84 -5.91 -14.02 7.44
N VAL A 85 -6.59 -13.02 6.86
CA VAL A 85 -7.79 -13.24 6.04
C VAL A 85 -7.40 -13.60 4.61
N ASP A 86 -6.45 -12.86 4.04
CA ASP A 86 -5.96 -13.07 2.68
C ASP A 86 -4.65 -13.83 2.75
N LYS A 87 -4.63 -15.05 2.25
CA LYS A 87 -3.59 -16.04 2.56
C LYS A 87 -2.27 -15.85 1.84
N TYR A 88 -2.29 -15.27 0.62
CA TYR A 88 -1.05 -15.14 -0.15
C TYR A 88 -0.21 -13.97 0.35
N VAL A 89 1.10 -14.09 0.24
CA VAL A 89 2.03 -13.13 0.82
C VAL A 89 1.77 -11.72 0.29
N HIS A 90 1.50 -10.80 1.20
CA HIS A 90 1.33 -9.38 0.91
C HIS A 90 1.72 -8.54 2.13
N TRP A 91 2.29 -7.37 1.86
CA TRP A 91 2.68 -6.41 2.89
C TRP A 91 1.61 -5.31 2.95
N HIS A 92 1.22 -4.95 4.17
CA HIS A 92 0.48 -3.70 4.40
C HIS A 92 1.49 -2.58 4.52
N VAL A 93 1.38 -1.59 3.66
CA VAL A 93 2.26 -0.41 3.66
C VAL A 93 1.52 0.72 4.34
N ILE A 94 2.04 1.18 5.47
CA ILE A 94 1.39 2.19 6.31
C ILE A 94 2.32 3.39 6.44
N PRO A 95 2.04 4.49 5.73
CA PRO A 95 2.76 5.74 5.91
C PRO A 95 2.46 6.32 7.28
N ARG A 96 3.47 6.92 7.92
CA ARG A 96 3.34 7.44 9.28
C ARG A 96 3.60 8.94 9.30
N TYR A 97 2.81 9.65 10.09
CA TYR A 97 2.77 11.11 10.05
C TYR A 97 2.74 11.72 11.45
N GLN A 98 3.59 12.72 11.66
CA GLN A 98 3.55 13.54 12.88
C GLN A 98 2.39 14.53 12.85
N SER A 99 2.00 15.02 11.67
CA SER A 99 0.90 15.96 11.48
C SER A 99 -0.13 15.42 10.47
N PRO A 100 -1.40 15.87 10.55
CA PRO A 100 -2.44 15.38 9.62
C PRO A 100 -2.12 15.64 8.15
N ARG A 101 -2.72 14.82 7.28
CA ARG A 101 -2.71 14.99 5.82
C ARG A 101 -4.13 15.10 5.30
N GLU A 102 -4.31 15.84 4.24
CA GLU A 102 -5.61 16.03 3.61
C GLU A 102 -5.60 15.62 2.15
N MET A 103 -6.73 15.09 1.70
CA MET A 103 -6.96 14.74 0.31
C MET A 103 -8.46 14.89 0.03
N GLY A 104 -8.83 15.77 -0.92
CA GLY A 104 -10.22 15.89 -1.36
C GLY A 104 -11.23 16.19 -0.25
N GLY A 105 -10.85 16.98 0.75
CA GLY A 105 -11.69 17.30 1.89
C GLY A 105 -11.69 16.25 3.00
N VAL A 106 -10.97 15.14 2.80
CA VAL A 106 -10.77 14.10 3.84
C VAL A 106 -9.49 14.41 4.60
N SER A 107 -9.57 14.46 5.93
CA SER A 107 -8.42 14.63 6.81
C SER A 107 -8.02 13.28 7.41
N PHE A 108 -6.74 12.96 7.34
CA PHE A 108 -6.18 11.74 7.89
C PHE A 108 -5.22 12.09 9.02
N GLU A 109 -5.44 11.51 10.19
CA GLU A 109 -4.58 11.69 11.35
C GLU A 109 -3.99 10.34 11.77
N ASP A 110 -2.68 10.31 12.06
CA ASP A 110 -2.01 9.13 12.56
C ASP A 110 -2.12 9.11 14.09
N SER A 111 -3.17 8.49 14.61
CA SER A 111 -3.45 8.45 16.05
C SER A 111 -2.42 7.63 16.84
N GLY A 112 -1.65 6.78 16.18
CA GLY A 112 -0.63 5.95 16.83
C GLY A 112 0.74 6.59 16.92
N TRP A 113 0.97 7.70 16.20
CA TRP A 113 2.28 8.35 16.18
C TRP A 113 2.77 8.74 17.59
N PRO A 114 4.03 8.49 17.96
CA PRO A 114 5.13 7.87 17.18
C PRO A 114 5.33 6.36 17.46
N ARG A 115 4.27 5.66 17.85
CA ARG A 115 4.30 4.25 18.22
C ARG A 115 3.64 3.39 17.14
N TYR A 116 3.10 2.22 17.52
CA TYR A 116 2.46 1.33 16.57
C TYR A 116 1.30 2.01 15.83
N PRO A 117 1.09 1.68 14.55
CA PRO A 117 -0.09 2.18 13.85
C PRO A 117 -1.36 1.61 14.49
N THR A 118 -2.42 2.42 14.52
CA THR A 118 -3.72 2.00 15.07
C THR A 118 -4.50 1.28 13.97
N LEU A 119 -4.27 -0.01 13.81
CA LEU A 119 -4.80 -0.82 12.70
C LEU A 119 -6.32 -0.84 12.62
N THR A 120 -7.02 -0.53 13.71
CA THR A 120 -8.48 -0.49 13.77
C THR A 120 -9.08 0.86 13.36
N ASP A 121 -8.26 1.87 13.11
CA ASP A 121 -8.71 3.24 12.76
C ASP A 121 -8.90 3.46 11.25
N ALA A 122 -9.12 2.40 10.49
CA ALA A 122 -9.24 2.52 9.04
C ALA A 122 -10.45 3.37 8.65
N ALA A 123 -10.18 4.47 7.94
CA ALA A 123 -11.23 5.30 7.35
C ALA A 123 -11.75 4.62 6.09
N ALA A 124 -13.09 4.47 6.01
CA ALA A 124 -13.75 3.99 4.81
C ALA A 124 -13.87 5.15 3.82
N LEU A 125 -13.24 5.03 2.67
CA LEU A 125 -13.37 6.00 1.60
C LEU A 125 -14.59 5.69 0.74
N SER A 126 -15.26 6.74 0.23
CA SER A 126 -16.23 6.58 -0.84
C SER A 126 -15.51 6.11 -2.11
N ASP A 127 -16.28 5.60 -3.09
CA ASP A 127 -15.71 5.19 -4.37
C ASP A 127 -14.96 6.35 -5.05
N GLY A 128 -15.52 7.55 -5.01
CA GLY A 128 -14.88 8.75 -5.57
C GLY A 128 -13.59 9.12 -4.83
N GLU A 129 -13.60 9.07 -3.53
CA GLU A 129 -12.41 9.33 -2.71
C GLU A 129 -11.31 8.30 -2.94
N PHE A 130 -11.69 7.03 -3.09
CA PHE A 130 -10.74 5.96 -3.41
C PHE A 130 -10.08 6.17 -4.78
N LEU A 131 -10.87 6.54 -5.80
CA LEU A 131 -10.36 6.84 -7.14
C LEU A 131 -9.45 8.07 -7.14
N GLU A 132 -9.78 9.08 -6.36
CA GLU A 132 -8.93 10.28 -6.19
C GLU A 132 -7.58 9.90 -5.56
N LEU A 133 -7.58 9.07 -4.53
CA LEU A 133 -6.36 8.55 -3.91
C LEU A 133 -5.52 7.76 -4.93
N ARG A 134 -6.15 6.84 -5.65
CA ARG A 134 -5.49 6.06 -6.70
C ARG A 134 -4.82 6.97 -7.73
N ASP A 135 -5.54 7.96 -8.22
CA ASP A 135 -5.07 8.85 -9.28
C ASP A 135 -3.93 9.75 -8.79
N LEU A 136 -4.00 10.22 -7.55
CA LEU A 136 -2.92 10.99 -6.93
C LEU A 136 -1.63 10.16 -6.84
N LEU A 137 -1.74 8.93 -6.35
CA LEU A 137 -0.58 8.02 -6.22
C LEU A 137 -0.02 7.64 -7.59
N ARG A 138 -0.88 7.36 -8.58
CA ARG A 138 -0.45 7.09 -9.96
C ARG A 138 0.31 8.27 -10.56
N ALA A 139 -0.17 9.49 -10.34
CA ALA A 139 0.47 10.69 -10.88
C ALA A 139 1.89 10.89 -10.34
N ASN A 140 2.17 10.39 -9.14
CA ASN A 140 3.49 10.48 -8.50
C ASN A 140 4.29 9.18 -8.62
N TRP A 141 3.76 8.16 -9.29
CA TRP A 141 4.48 6.89 -9.46
C TRP A 141 5.60 7.08 -10.46
N PRO A 142 6.85 6.62 -10.15
CA PRO A 142 7.96 6.73 -11.09
C PRO A 142 7.67 5.99 -12.40
N ALA A 143 8.11 6.55 -13.49
CA ALA A 143 8.03 5.90 -14.80
C ALA A 143 8.86 4.62 -14.82
N ALA A 144 8.35 3.60 -15.49
CA ALA A 144 9.03 2.32 -15.64
C ALA A 144 10.36 2.43 -16.38
#